data_8c0d1ee8dfe78d884268a5c33e2f623d
#
_entry.id   8c0d1ee8dfe78d884268a5c33e2f623d
#
_cell.length_a   1.000
_cell.length_b   1.000
_cell.length_c   1.000
_cell.angle_alpha   90.00
_cell.angle_beta   90.00
_cell.angle_gamma   90.00
#
_symmetry.space_group_name_H-M   'P 1'
#
loop_
_entity.id
_entity.type
_entity.pdbx_description
1 polymer ?
#
loop_
_entity_poly.entity_id
_entity_poly.type
_entity_poly.pdbx_seq_one_letter_code
_entity_poly.pdbx_strand_id
1 'polypeptide(L)'
;MSGEIASAYVSLYTKMPGLKADVGKQLSGVMPAEGQRSGSLFAKGMKLALGGAAMVGAINVAKKGLKSIYDVTIGGGIARAMAIDEAQAKLTGLGHTSSDTSSIMNSAIEAVTGTSYALGDAASTAAALSASGVKSGGQMTDVLKTVADVSYISGKSFQDTGAIFTSVMARGKLQGDDMLQLTMAGVPVLSLLARQTGKTSAEVSQMVSKGQIDFATFAAAMKLGMGGAAQASGKTFEGAMKNVKGALGYLGATAMAPFLNGLRQIFVALNPVIKSVTDSVKPMFAAVDAGIQRMMPSILAWINRMPAMITRMNAQMRAKVEQLKGIFARMHLPCLLYTSDAADE
;
A
#
# COMPACT_ATOMS: atom_id res chain seq x y z
N MET A 1 12.36 6.12 -13.39
CA MET A 1 12.47 7.61 -13.38
C MET A 1 11.85 8.26 -12.13
N SER A 2 11.59 7.53 -11.05
CA SER A 2 11.04 8.07 -9.79
C SER A 2 12.09 8.42 -8.72
N GLY A 3 13.38 8.13 -8.98
CA GLY A 3 14.45 8.39 -8.02
C GLY A 3 15.05 9.81 -8.08
N GLU A 4 14.99 10.47 -9.23
CA GLU A 4 15.60 11.79 -9.40
C GLU A 4 14.79 12.95 -8.83
N ILE A 5 13.46 12.81 -8.75
CA ILE A 5 12.60 13.85 -8.15
C ILE A 5 12.80 13.90 -6.63
N ALA A 6 12.98 12.76 -5.98
CA ALA A 6 13.22 12.69 -4.54
C ALA A 6 14.58 13.27 -4.13
N SER A 7 15.64 13.05 -4.94
CA SER A 7 16.97 13.63 -4.69
C SER A 7 17.02 15.15 -4.97
N ALA A 8 16.25 15.65 -5.93
CA ALA A 8 16.12 17.09 -6.17
C ALA A 8 15.42 17.81 -5.01
N TYR A 9 14.40 17.20 -4.40
CA TYR A 9 13.70 17.77 -3.24
C TYR A 9 14.60 17.87 -2.01
N VAL A 10 15.39 16.85 -1.72
CA VAL A 10 16.33 16.84 -0.58
C VAL A 10 17.47 17.86 -0.80
N SER A 11 17.92 18.06 -2.03
CA SER A 11 18.96 19.03 -2.36
C SER A 11 18.50 20.49 -2.26
N LEU A 12 17.22 20.78 -2.51
CA LEU A 12 16.65 22.11 -2.31
C LEU A 12 16.53 22.48 -0.82
N TYR A 13 16.19 21.51 0.03
CA TYR A 13 15.99 21.72 1.45
C TYR A 13 17.31 22.08 2.19
N THR A 14 18.43 21.57 1.70
CA THR A 14 19.76 21.84 2.32
C THR A 14 20.40 23.16 1.84
N LYS A 15 19.92 23.79 0.80
CA LYS A 15 20.52 25.00 0.20
C LYS A 15 19.83 26.31 0.54
N MET A 16 18.80 26.31 1.39
CA MET A 16 18.17 27.56 1.86
C MET A 16 18.54 27.83 3.33
N PRO A 17 19.63 28.57 3.61
CA PRO A 17 19.94 29.02 4.96
C PRO A 17 18.93 30.10 5.36
N GLY A 18 18.09 29.79 6.33
CA GLY A 18 17.01 30.69 6.82
C GLY A 18 15.64 30.02 6.89
N LEU A 19 15.33 29.08 6.01
CA LEU A 19 14.04 28.38 6.01
C LEU A 19 13.76 27.63 7.33
N LYS A 20 14.81 27.09 7.99
CA LYS A 20 14.71 26.46 9.30
C LYS A 20 14.27 27.41 10.41
N ALA A 21 14.72 28.66 10.35
CA ALA A 21 14.40 29.67 11.35
C ALA A 21 12.99 30.27 11.14
N ASP A 22 12.57 30.45 9.88
CA ASP A 22 11.26 31.02 9.53
C ASP A 22 10.14 29.99 9.70
N VAL A 23 10.34 28.73 9.30
CA VAL A 23 9.40 27.64 9.56
C VAL A 23 9.29 27.37 11.06
N GLY A 24 10.40 27.43 11.80
CA GLY A 24 10.41 27.30 13.26
C GLY A 24 9.62 28.39 13.96
N LYS A 25 9.73 29.65 13.50
CA LYS A 25 8.97 30.78 14.08
C LYS A 25 7.47 30.73 13.74
N GLN A 26 7.13 30.35 12.53
CA GLN A 26 5.70 30.24 12.14
C GLN A 26 5.01 29.03 12.78
N LEU A 27 5.71 27.90 12.96
CA LEU A 27 5.18 26.73 13.66
C LEU A 27 5.06 26.93 15.18
N SER A 28 5.95 27.72 15.81
CA SER A 28 5.87 28.00 17.24
C SER A 28 4.65 28.86 17.63
N GLY A 29 4.09 29.63 16.69
CA GLY A 29 2.86 30.42 16.90
C GLY A 29 1.56 29.63 16.73
N VAL A 30 1.61 28.45 16.12
CA VAL A 30 0.42 27.64 15.76
C VAL A 30 0.27 26.39 16.63
N MET A 31 1.31 25.98 17.34
CA MET A 31 1.25 24.80 18.22
C MET A 31 0.73 25.15 19.62
N PRO A 32 -0.36 24.51 20.08
CA PRO A 32 -0.79 24.62 21.48
C PRO A 32 0.32 24.16 22.44
N ALA A 33 0.39 24.72 23.65
CA ALA A 33 1.38 24.45 24.67
C ALA A 33 1.54 22.95 25.03
N GLU A 34 0.54 22.12 24.77
CA GLU A 34 0.56 20.68 24.92
C GLU A 34 1.46 19.95 23.89
N GLY A 35 1.58 20.47 22.67
CA GLY A 35 2.49 19.92 21.66
C GLY A 35 3.97 20.09 22.02
N GLN A 36 4.32 21.16 22.72
CA GLN A 36 5.68 21.40 23.19
C GLN A 36 6.07 20.46 24.35
N ARG A 37 5.13 20.13 25.25
CA ARG A 37 5.37 19.13 26.32
C ARG A 37 5.56 17.72 25.77
N SER A 38 4.76 17.32 24.81
CA SER A 38 4.89 16.01 24.15
C SER A 38 6.18 15.89 23.34
N GLY A 39 6.58 16.95 22.62
CA GLY A 39 7.86 16.99 21.89
C GLY A 39 9.08 16.92 22.81
N SER A 40 9.04 17.56 23.99
CA SER A 40 10.13 17.52 24.98
C SER A 40 10.24 16.16 25.68
N LEU A 41 9.12 15.49 25.94
CA LEU A 41 9.07 14.13 26.49
C LEU A 41 9.57 13.10 25.47
N PHE A 42 9.24 13.27 24.20
CA PHE A 42 9.75 12.44 23.10
C PHE A 42 11.27 12.61 22.93
N ALA A 43 11.77 13.85 22.95
CA ALA A 43 13.20 14.13 22.87
C ALA A 43 13.98 13.61 24.11
N LYS A 44 13.38 13.66 25.31
CA LYS A 44 13.93 13.07 26.54
C LYS A 44 13.89 11.54 26.48
N GLY A 45 12.80 10.93 26.04
CA GLY A 45 12.67 9.49 25.83
C GLY A 45 13.68 8.96 24.82
N MET A 46 13.88 9.67 23.72
CA MET A 46 14.87 9.32 22.70
C MET A 46 16.32 9.51 23.21
N LYS A 47 16.60 10.54 24.02
CA LYS A 47 17.91 10.69 24.69
C LYS A 47 18.17 9.61 25.73
N LEU A 48 17.17 9.16 26.48
CA LEU A 48 17.28 8.05 27.43
C LEU A 48 17.47 6.69 26.72
N ALA A 49 16.79 6.46 25.61
CA ALA A 49 16.95 5.25 24.81
C ALA A 49 18.31 5.19 24.08
N LEU A 50 18.91 6.35 23.78
CA LEU A 50 20.22 6.47 23.12
C LEU A 50 21.40 6.72 24.06
N GLY A 51 21.14 7.06 25.34
CA GLY A 51 22.13 7.51 26.32
C GLY A 51 22.67 6.45 27.29
N GLY A 52 22.34 5.19 27.15
CA GLY A 52 22.92 4.08 27.91
C GLY A 52 24.34 3.75 27.45
N ALA A 53 25.33 4.23 28.18
CA ALA A 53 26.75 4.01 27.95
C ALA A 53 27.12 2.53 28.07
N ALA A 54 27.28 1.84 26.97
CA ALA A 54 28.17 0.67 26.78
C ALA A 54 28.15 0.16 25.33
N MET A 55 28.75 0.83 24.36
CA MET A 55 28.93 0.28 23.02
C MET A 55 30.06 0.93 22.22
N VAL A 56 31.30 0.63 22.54
CA VAL A 56 32.45 0.98 21.67
C VAL A 56 32.83 -0.17 20.73
N GLY A 57 32.27 -1.37 20.91
CA GLY A 57 32.64 -2.57 20.11
C GLY A 57 31.65 -3.08 19.09
N ALA A 58 30.42 -2.53 19.05
CA ALA A 58 29.30 -3.11 18.26
C ALA A 58 28.76 -2.16 17.15
N ILE A 59 29.51 -1.15 16.74
CA ILE A 59 29.01 -0.03 15.90
C ILE A 59 28.49 -0.48 14.53
N ASN A 60 29.02 -1.53 13.91
CA ASN A 60 28.58 -1.97 12.58
C ASN A 60 27.40 -2.94 12.61
N VAL A 61 27.24 -3.73 13.66
CA VAL A 61 26.06 -4.58 13.89
C VAL A 61 24.92 -3.73 14.46
N ALA A 62 25.25 -2.77 15.34
CA ALA A 62 24.30 -1.84 15.92
C ALA A 62 23.67 -0.88 14.88
N LYS A 63 24.40 -0.41 13.87
CA LYS A 63 23.84 0.43 12.80
C LYS A 63 22.75 -0.27 12.02
N LYS A 64 22.93 -1.56 11.66
CA LYS A 64 21.88 -2.35 11.00
C LYS A 64 20.71 -2.66 11.93
N GLY A 65 20.98 -2.97 13.18
CA GLY A 65 19.96 -3.23 14.22
C GLY A 65 19.16 -1.98 14.58
N LEU A 66 19.83 -0.85 14.80
CA LEU A 66 19.17 0.44 15.09
C LEU A 66 18.31 0.92 13.92
N LYS A 67 18.78 0.77 12.68
CA LYS A 67 17.97 1.07 11.51
C LYS A 67 16.72 0.17 11.44
N SER A 68 16.86 -1.12 11.71
CA SER A 68 15.73 -2.05 11.75
C SER A 68 14.73 -1.71 12.87
N ILE A 69 15.21 -1.33 14.05
CA ILE A 69 14.34 -0.88 15.17
C ILE A 69 13.65 0.44 14.82
N TYR A 70 14.36 1.38 14.23
CA TYR A 70 13.81 2.64 13.76
C TYR A 70 12.74 2.42 12.68
N ASP A 71 13.04 1.62 11.68
CA ASP A 71 12.12 1.31 10.58
C ASP A 71 10.87 0.56 11.08
N VAL A 72 11.01 -0.33 12.07
CA VAL A 72 9.88 -1.06 12.67
C VAL A 72 9.08 -0.20 13.64
N THR A 73 9.75 0.62 14.46
CA THR A 73 9.05 1.40 15.51
C THR A 73 8.44 2.68 14.95
N ILE A 74 9.16 3.41 14.13
CA ILE A 74 8.67 4.69 13.58
C ILE A 74 7.94 4.45 12.25
N GLY A 75 8.57 3.80 11.28
CA GLY A 75 7.92 3.51 9.99
C GLY A 75 6.72 2.56 10.14
N GLY A 76 6.91 1.46 10.86
CA GLY A 76 5.84 0.51 11.17
C GLY A 76 4.78 1.09 12.10
N GLY A 77 5.16 1.97 13.03
CA GLY A 77 4.25 2.66 13.94
C GLY A 77 3.34 3.65 13.21
N ILE A 78 3.90 4.44 12.29
CA ILE A 78 3.11 5.37 11.45
C ILE A 78 2.11 4.61 10.58
N ALA A 79 2.55 3.58 9.86
CA ALA A 79 1.67 2.78 9.01
C ALA A 79 0.50 2.16 9.80
N ARG A 80 0.78 1.68 11.01
CA ARG A 80 -0.26 1.14 11.90
C ARG A 80 -1.20 2.21 12.43
N ALA A 81 -0.66 3.36 12.85
CA ALA A 81 -1.48 4.47 13.32
C ALA A 81 -2.41 4.95 12.19
N MET A 82 -1.92 5.02 10.96
CA MET A 82 -2.75 5.35 9.79
C MET A 82 -3.83 4.29 9.53
N ALA A 83 -3.49 2.99 9.60
CA ALA A 83 -4.47 1.92 9.42
C ALA A 83 -5.55 1.91 10.52
N ILE A 84 -5.18 2.23 11.75
CA ILE A 84 -6.12 2.39 12.86
C ILE A 84 -7.03 3.62 12.64
N ASP A 85 -6.44 4.77 12.26
CA ASP A 85 -7.19 6.00 11.97
C ASP A 85 -8.17 5.80 10.80
N GLU A 86 -7.74 5.12 9.74
CA GLU A 86 -8.58 4.76 8.61
C GLU A 86 -9.75 3.83 9.01
N ALA A 87 -9.47 2.80 9.81
CA ALA A 87 -10.51 1.90 10.32
C ALA A 87 -11.53 2.66 11.19
N GLN A 88 -11.08 3.53 12.09
CA GLN A 88 -11.94 4.38 12.89
C GLN A 88 -12.77 5.35 12.05
N ALA A 89 -12.16 5.96 11.02
CA ALA A 89 -12.85 6.83 10.10
C ALA A 89 -13.95 6.10 9.32
N LYS A 90 -13.68 4.86 8.86
CA LYS A 90 -14.67 4.00 8.22
C LYS A 90 -15.85 3.67 9.15
N LEU A 91 -15.57 3.30 10.40
CA LEU A 91 -16.61 3.02 11.39
C LEU A 91 -17.45 4.26 11.68
N THR A 92 -16.83 5.41 11.84
CA THR A 92 -17.55 6.68 12.03
C THR A 92 -18.40 7.01 10.79
N GLY A 93 -17.88 6.82 9.59
CA GLY A 93 -18.60 7.01 8.33
C GLY A 93 -19.80 6.05 8.16
N LEU A 94 -19.76 4.87 8.78
CA LEU A 94 -20.86 3.91 8.85
C LEU A 94 -21.91 4.28 9.93
N GLY A 95 -21.71 5.38 10.67
CA GLY A 95 -22.64 5.86 11.68
C GLY A 95 -22.44 5.25 13.08
N HIS A 96 -21.31 4.55 13.31
CA HIS A 96 -21.00 4.05 14.65
C HIS A 96 -20.69 5.19 15.62
N THR A 97 -21.15 5.05 16.85
CA THR A 97 -20.78 5.96 17.95
C THR A 97 -19.31 5.80 18.31
N SER A 98 -18.75 6.78 19.01
CA SER A 98 -17.39 6.67 19.55
C SER A 98 -17.21 5.47 20.48
N SER A 99 -18.25 5.11 21.24
CA SER A 99 -18.27 3.93 22.12
C SER A 99 -18.20 2.64 21.30
N ASP A 100 -19.04 2.51 20.26
CA ASP A 100 -19.05 1.31 19.39
C ASP A 100 -17.71 1.19 18.65
N THR A 101 -17.21 2.28 18.11
CA THR A 101 -15.89 2.32 17.46
C THR A 101 -14.80 1.84 18.40
N SER A 102 -14.77 2.33 19.63
CA SER A 102 -13.81 1.87 20.65
C SER A 102 -13.99 0.39 20.99
N SER A 103 -15.22 -0.10 21.11
CA SER A 103 -15.51 -1.52 21.37
C SER A 103 -15.02 -2.42 20.23
N ILE A 104 -15.27 -2.03 18.97
CA ILE A 104 -14.81 -2.76 17.77
C ILE A 104 -13.28 -2.78 17.71
N MET A 105 -12.62 -1.64 17.97
CA MET A 105 -11.16 -1.57 18.00
C MET A 105 -10.55 -2.40 19.12
N ASN A 106 -11.16 -2.43 20.30
CA ASN A 106 -10.72 -3.31 21.39
C ASN A 106 -10.86 -4.79 21.01
N SER A 107 -11.94 -5.17 20.33
CA SER A 107 -12.11 -6.53 19.80
C SER A 107 -10.99 -6.90 18.80
N ALA A 108 -10.58 -5.96 17.93
CA ALA A 108 -9.48 -6.17 17.01
C ALA A 108 -8.13 -6.33 17.75
N ILE A 109 -7.86 -5.51 18.76
CA ILE A 109 -6.66 -5.62 19.62
C ILE A 109 -6.62 -7.00 20.29
N GLU A 110 -7.74 -7.40 20.93
CA GLU A 110 -7.83 -8.67 21.63
C GLU A 110 -7.62 -9.87 20.70
N ALA A 111 -8.19 -9.81 19.49
CA ALA A 111 -8.09 -10.91 18.53
C ALA A 111 -6.67 -11.19 18.05
N VAL A 112 -5.83 -10.15 17.90
CA VAL A 112 -4.45 -10.31 17.41
C VAL A 112 -3.40 -10.32 18.49
N THR A 113 -3.76 -10.03 19.74
CA THR A 113 -2.81 -10.07 20.86
C THR A 113 -2.28 -11.49 21.03
N GLY A 114 -0.95 -11.63 21.03
CA GLY A 114 -0.26 -12.93 21.13
C GLY A 114 -0.25 -13.74 19.83
N THR A 115 -0.72 -13.21 18.73
CA THR A 115 -0.66 -13.81 17.39
C THR A 115 0.39 -13.13 16.51
N SER A 116 0.66 -13.68 15.33
CA SER A 116 1.59 -13.09 14.36
C SER A 116 0.97 -12.01 13.46
N TYR A 117 -0.31 -11.65 13.69
CA TYR A 117 -1.05 -10.71 12.85
C TYR A 117 -0.94 -9.26 13.30
N ALA A 118 -1.03 -8.35 12.34
CA ALA A 118 -0.95 -6.91 12.60
C ALA A 118 -2.31 -6.34 13.04
N LEU A 119 -2.29 -5.39 13.99
CA LEU A 119 -3.51 -4.72 14.44
C LEU A 119 -4.22 -3.97 13.31
N GLY A 120 -3.49 -3.37 12.36
CA GLY A 120 -4.08 -2.66 11.22
C GLY A 120 -4.96 -3.56 10.36
N ASP A 121 -4.53 -4.80 10.10
CA ASP A 121 -5.29 -5.79 9.33
C ASP A 121 -6.56 -6.20 10.08
N ALA A 122 -6.45 -6.45 11.39
CA ALA A 122 -7.59 -6.78 12.24
C ALA A 122 -8.59 -5.62 12.33
N ALA A 123 -8.12 -4.38 12.48
CA ALA A 123 -8.96 -3.20 12.53
C ALA A 123 -9.73 -2.97 11.22
N SER A 124 -9.06 -3.10 10.07
CA SER A 124 -9.70 -3.00 8.75
C SER A 124 -10.73 -4.11 8.54
N THR A 125 -10.42 -5.33 8.95
CA THR A 125 -11.35 -6.47 8.88
C THR A 125 -12.53 -6.28 9.84
N ALA A 126 -12.29 -5.79 11.05
CA ALA A 126 -13.36 -5.49 12.02
C ALA A 126 -14.33 -4.44 11.48
N ALA A 127 -13.84 -3.39 10.81
CA ALA A 127 -14.68 -2.41 10.16
C ALA A 127 -15.53 -3.02 9.04
N ALA A 128 -14.98 -3.90 8.22
CA ALA A 128 -15.69 -4.61 7.16
C ALA A 128 -16.76 -5.58 7.72
N LEU A 129 -16.42 -6.33 8.76
CA LEU A 129 -17.35 -7.24 9.46
C LEU A 129 -18.49 -6.46 10.14
N SER A 130 -18.18 -5.30 10.73
CA SER A 130 -19.20 -4.43 11.31
C SER A 130 -20.15 -3.90 10.24
N ALA A 131 -19.63 -3.47 9.09
CA ALA A 131 -20.44 -3.05 7.95
C ALA A 131 -21.36 -4.16 7.41
N SER A 132 -20.93 -5.43 7.52
CA SER A 132 -21.74 -6.58 7.11
C SER A 132 -22.74 -7.04 8.16
N GLY A 133 -22.75 -6.45 9.37
CA GLY A 133 -23.73 -6.70 10.42
C GLY A 133 -23.23 -7.50 11.62
N VAL A 134 -21.91 -7.77 11.75
CA VAL A 134 -21.36 -8.36 12.99
C VAL A 134 -21.43 -7.34 14.11
N LYS A 135 -22.05 -7.72 15.22
CA LYS A 135 -22.23 -6.84 16.39
C LYS A 135 -20.90 -6.60 17.11
N SER A 136 -20.73 -5.38 17.62
CA SER A 136 -19.60 -5.01 18.47
C SER A 136 -19.54 -5.84 19.77
N GLY A 137 -18.37 -5.94 20.38
CA GLY A 137 -18.13 -6.69 21.61
C GLY A 137 -17.79 -8.16 21.38
N GLY A 138 -18.32 -9.06 22.22
CA GLY A 138 -17.91 -10.47 22.24
C GLY A 138 -18.05 -11.20 20.90
N GLN A 139 -19.12 -10.92 20.13
CA GLN A 139 -19.30 -11.52 18.82
C GLN A 139 -18.19 -11.09 17.84
N MET A 140 -17.85 -9.83 17.82
CA MET A 140 -16.77 -9.29 16.98
C MET A 140 -15.43 -9.93 17.36
N THR A 141 -15.13 -10.00 18.65
CA THR A 141 -13.91 -10.63 19.17
C THR A 141 -13.82 -12.10 18.75
N ASP A 142 -14.89 -12.87 18.90
CA ASP A 142 -14.93 -14.27 18.55
C ASP A 142 -14.74 -14.50 17.05
N VAL A 143 -15.40 -13.71 16.22
CA VAL A 143 -15.27 -13.80 14.77
C VAL A 143 -13.84 -13.44 14.34
N LEU A 144 -13.26 -12.37 14.87
CA LEU A 144 -11.89 -11.95 14.52
C LEU A 144 -10.84 -12.98 14.98
N LYS A 145 -11.01 -13.59 16.16
CA LYS A 145 -10.16 -14.70 16.61
C LYS A 145 -10.28 -15.90 15.66
N THR A 146 -11.49 -16.22 15.22
CA THR A 146 -11.71 -17.30 14.26
C THR A 146 -11.08 -16.97 12.90
N VAL A 147 -11.18 -15.74 12.43
CA VAL A 147 -10.49 -15.28 11.23
C VAL A 147 -8.97 -15.46 11.37
N ALA A 148 -8.39 -15.10 12.52
CA ALA A 148 -6.96 -15.30 12.79
C ALA A 148 -6.56 -16.78 12.68
N ASP A 149 -7.35 -17.66 13.31
CA ASP A 149 -7.10 -19.10 13.33
C ASP A 149 -7.20 -19.72 11.94
N VAL A 150 -8.24 -19.36 11.19
CA VAL A 150 -8.43 -19.81 9.79
C VAL A 150 -7.32 -19.26 8.88
N SER A 151 -6.93 -18.00 9.05
CA SER A 151 -5.82 -17.40 8.31
C SER A 151 -4.52 -18.17 8.53
N TYR A 152 -4.24 -18.55 9.77
CA TYR A 152 -3.03 -19.29 10.10
C TYR A 152 -3.00 -20.67 9.44
N ILE A 153 -4.09 -21.43 9.54
CA ILE A 153 -4.18 -22.78 8.95
C ILE A 153 -4.18 -22.73 7.42
N SER A 154 -4.89 -21.77 6.83
CA SER A 154 -5.01 -21.63 5.37
C SER A 154 -3.77 -21.00 4.70
N GLY A 155 -2.90 -20.35 5.48
CA GLY A 155 -1.79 -19.54 4.93
C GLY A 155 -2.24 -18.27 4.21
N LYS A 156 -3.55 -17.95 4.21
CA LYS A 156 -4.08 -16.70 3.65
C LYS A 156 -3.78 -15.50 4.56
N SER A 157 -3.79 -14.31 3.98
CA SER A 157 -3.72 -13.10 4.79
C SER A 157 -4.93 -12.96 5.71
N PHE A 158 -4.77 -12.20 6.80
CA PHE A 158 -5.88 -11.90 7.69
C PHE A 158 -7.03 -11.20 6.96
N GLN A 159 -6.71 -10.28 6.05
CA GLN A 159 -7.68 -9.54 5.26
C GLN A 159 -8.42 -10.42 4.25
N ASP A 160 -7.73 -11.32 3.53
CA ASP A 160 -8.37 -12.23 2.58
C ASP A 160 -9.33 -13.19 3.27
N THR A 161 -8.91 -13.74 4.40
CA THR A 161 -9.79 -14.60 5.21
C THR A 161 -10.97 -13.79 5.76
N GLY A 162 -10.71 -12.60 6.26
CA GLY A 162 -11.73 -11.68 6.75
C GLY A 162 -12.75 -11.30 5.66
N ALA A 163 -12.31 -11.15 4.41
CA ALA A 163 -13.20 -10.89 3.28
C ALA A 163 -14.19 -12.06 3.05
N ILE A 164 -13.73 -13.30 3.20
CA ILE A 164 -14.63 -14.48 3.11
C ILE A 164 -15.68 -14.45 4.24
N PHE A 165 -15.29 -14.20 5.48
CA PHE A 165 -16.22 -14.07 6.61
C PHE A 165 -17.19 -12.90 6.40
N THR A 166 -16.73 -11.78 5.92
CA THR A 166 -17.55 -10.61 5.56
C THR A 166 -18.56 -10.94 4.48
N SER A 167 -18.14 -11.68 3.44
CA SER A 167 -19.00 -12.16 2.36
C SER A 167 -20.12 -13.05 2.87
N VAL A 168 -19.78 -14.06 3.69
CA VAL A 168 -20.77 -14.98 4.28
C VAL A 168 -21.76 -14.23 5.19
N MET A 169 -21.27 -13.26 6.00
CA MET A 169 -22.13 -12.46 6.86
C MET A 169 -23.07 -11.56 6.05
N ALA A 170 -22.55 -10.86 5.05
CA ALA A 170 -23.35 -9.96 4.20
C ALA A 170 -24.44 -10.70 3.41
N ARG A 171 -24.15 -11.92 2.97
CA ARG A 171 -25.12 -12.79 2.27
C ARG A 171 -26.06 -13.52 3.22
N GLY A 172 -25.73 -13.54 4.53
CA GLY A 172 -26.45 -14.30 5.57
C GLY A 172 -26.27 -15.81 5.47
N LYS A 173 -25.48 -16.33 4.51
CA LYS A 173 -25.27 -17.75 4.25
C LYS A 173 -23.94 -18.05 3.60
N LEU A 174 -23.38 -19.22 3.90
CA LEU A 174 -22.20 -19.75 3.22
C LEU A 174 -22.57 -20.17 1.78
N GLN A 175 -21.76 -19.77 0.82
CA GLN A 175 -21.90 -20.19 -0.57
C GLN A 175 -20.78 -21.15 -0.99
N GLY A 176 -20.98 -21.81 -2.13
CA GLY A 176 -20.00 -22.77 -2.66
C GLY A 176 -18.66 -22.15 -3.02
N ASP A 177 -18.65 -20.89 -3.48
CA ASP A 177 -17.44 -20.13 -3.80
C ASP A 177 -16.61 -19.78 -2.56
N ASP A 178 -17.26 -19.36 -1.44
CA ASP A 178 -16.61 -19.09 -0.17
C ASP A 178 -16.00 -20.39 0.41
N MET A 179 -16.76 -21.48 0.36
CA MET A 179 -16.31 -22.80 0.80
C MET A 179 -15.13 -23.29 -0.05
N LEU A 180 -15.19 -23.15 -1.37
CA LEU A 180 -14.15 -23.60 -2.29
C LEU A 180 -12.84 -22.85 -2.02
N GLN A 181 -12.88 -21.54 -1.81
CA GLN A 181 -11.69 -20.73 -1.51
C GLN A 181 -10.95 -21.20 -0.25
N LEU A 182 -11.70 -21.57 0.80
CA LEU A 182 -11.12 -22.08 2.03
C LEU A 182 -10.62 -23.52 1.86
N THR A 183 -11.37 -24.36 1.13
CA THR A 183 -10.98 -25.75 0.87
C THR A 183 -9.71 -25.83 0.03
N MET A 184 -9.58 -25.00 -1.01
CA MET A 184 -8.37 -24.90 -1.82
C MET A 184 -7.16 -24.40 -1.01
N ALA A 185 -7.40 -23.66 0.05
CA ALA A 185 -6.37 -23.22 1.00
C ALA A 185 -6.11 -24.24 2.12
N GLY A 186 -6.59 -25.48 2.00
CA GLY A 186 -6.33 -26.56 2.95
C GLY A 186 -7.24 -26.60 4.17
N VAL A 187 -8.31 -25.78 4.23
CA VAL A 187 -9.27 -25.81 5.33
C VAL A 187 -10.34 -26.88 5.07
N PRO A 188 -10.52 -27.90 5.92
CA PRO A 188 -11.47 -28.98 5.70
C PRO A 188 -12.93 -28.56 6.02
N VAL A 189 -13.45 -27.53 5.34
CA VAL A 189 -14.72 -26.85 5.65
C VAL A 189 -15.89 -27.84 5.77
N LEU A 190 -16.04 -28.76 4.80
CA LEU A 190 -17.13 -29.75 4.82
C LEU A 190 -17.08 -30.65 6.06
N SER A 191 -15.89 -31.12 6.44
CA SER A 191 -15.71 -31.97 7.63
C SER A 191 -16.02 -31.19 8.91
N LEU A 192 -15.61 -29.93 9.00
CA LEU A 192 -15.89 -29.09 10.17
C LEU A 192 -17.37 -28.77 10.29
N LEU A 193 -18.05 -28.47 9.21
CA LEU A 193 -19.49 -28.26 9.17
C LEU A 193 -20.26 -29.56 9.51
N ALA A 194 -19.81 -30.72 9.01
CA ALA A 194 -20.38 -32.03 9.34
C ALA A 194 -20.32 -32.27 10.84
N ARG A 195 -19.18 -32.02 11.46
CA ARG A 195 -19.01 -32.12 12.93
C ARG A 195 -19.90 -31.15 13.70
N GLN A 196 -20.00 -29.89 13.21
CA GLN A 196 -20.81 -28.85 13.86
C GLN A 196 -22.33 -29.17 13.79
N THR A 197 -22.77 -29.72 12.65
CA THR A 197 -24.21 -29.98 12.40
C THR A 197 -24.68 -31.39 12.75
N GLY A 198 -23.74 -32.30 13.03
CA GLY A 198 -24.04 -33.72 13.25
C GLY A 198 -24.49 -34.46 11.98
N LYS A 199 -24.18 -33.94 10.79
CA LYS A 199 -24.57 -34.47 9.48
C LYS A 199 -23.39 -35.03 8.73
N THR A 200 -23.67 -35.81 7.66
CA THR A 200 -22.62 -36.30 6.75
C THR A 200 -22.10 -35.17 5.86
N SER A 201 -20.89 -35.32 5.35
CA SER A 201 -20.30 -34.33 4.42
C SER A 201 -21.14 -34.17 3.13
N ALA A 202 -21.79 -35.22 2.66
CA ALA A 202 -22.68 -35.19 1.51
C ALA A 202 -23.95 -34.33 1.77
N GLU A 203 -24.56 -34.51 2.93
CA GLU A 203 -25.71 -33.69 3.35
C GLU A 203 -25.31 -32.22 3.54
N VAL A 204 -24.15 -31.98 4.17
CA VAL A 204 -23.63 -30.60 4.31
C VAL A 204 -23.37 -29.95 2.96
N SER A 205 -22.80 -30.67 1.99
CA SER A 205 -22.63 -30.17 0.63
C SER A 205 -23.95 -29.73 -0.01
N GLN A 206 -25.01 -30.53 0.16
CA GLN A 206 -26.36 -30.16 -0.28
C GLN A 206 -26.92 -28.94 0.48
N MET A 207 -26.66 -28.86 1.81
CA MET A 207 -27.09 -27.71 2.61
C MET A 207 -26.39 -26.42 2.15
N VAL A 208 -25.10 -26.47 1.84
CA VAL A 208 -24.37 -25.32 1.27
C VAL A 208 -24.96 -24.92 -0.09
N SER A 209 -25.20 -25.89 -0.99
CA SER A 209 -25.82 -25.63 -2.31
C SER A 209 -27.21 -25.01 -2.20
N LYS A 210 -27.97 -25.35 -1.17
CA LYS A 210 -29.31 -24.80 -0.88
C LYS A 210 -29.24 -23.50 -0.06
N GLY A 211 -28.05 -23.04 0.33
CA GLY A 211 -27.87 -21.86 1.18
C GLY A 211 -28.44 -21.99 2.59
N GLN A 212 -28.38 -23.19 3.17
CA GLN A 212 -28.94 -23.52 4.49
C GLN A 212 -27.91 -23.42 5.63
N ILE A 213 -26.65 -23.07 5.30
CA ILE A 213 -25.61 -22.84 6.31
C ILE A 213 -25.52 -21.33 6.53
N ASP A 214 -25.98 -20.89 7.68
CA ASP A 214 -25.90 -19.48 8.09
C ASP A 214 -24.50 -19.12 8.59
N PHE A 215 -24.28 -17.81 8.79
CA PHE A 215 -23.00 -17.29 9.28
C PHE A 215 -22.63 -17.84 10.66
N ALA A 216 -23.59 -17.98 11.56
CA ALA A 216 -23.34 -18.45 12.92
C ALA A 216 -22.84 -19.91 12.92
N THR A 217 -23.51 -20.78 12.15
CA THR A 217 -23.12 -22.19 11.97
C THR A 217 -21.73 -22.28 11.30
N PHE A 218 -21.48 -21.47 10.28
CA PHE A 218 -20.17 -21.41 9.61
C PHE A 218 -19.05 -20.98 10.59
N ALA A 219 -19.21 -19.84 11.27
CA ALA A 219 -18.22 -19.33 12.21
C ALA A 219 -17.97 -20.31 13.38
N ALA A 220 -19.04 -20.93 13.91
CA ALA A 220 -18.92 -21.96 14.96
C ALA A 220 -18.15 -23.20 14.49
N ALA A 221 -18.39 -23.66 13.25
CA ALA A 221 -17.67 -24.81 12.68
C ALA A 221 -16.17 -24.50 12.54
N MET A 222 -15.82 -23.30 12.06
CA MET A 222 -14.43 -22.86 11.93
C MET A 222 -13.75 -22.75 13.30
N LYS A 223 -14.42 -22.14 14.28
CA LYS A 223 -13.95 -22.03 15.68
C LYS A 223 -13.73 -23.41 16.32
N LEU A 224 -14.66 -24.35 16.13
CA LEU A 224 -14.57 -25.70 16.67
C LEU A 224 -13.35 -26.47 16.16
N GLY A 225 -12.99 -26.28 14.87
CA GLY A 225 -11.94 -27.05 14.23
C GLY A 225 -10.56 -26.45 14.31
N MET A 226 -10.47 -25.13 14.44
CA MET A 226 -9.22 -24.39 14.29
C MET A 226 -8.92 -23.44 15.45
N GLY A 227 -9.81 -23.35 16.44
CA GLY A 227 -9.65 -22.43 17.55
C GLY A 227 -8.31 -22.56 18.27
N GLY A 228 -7.62 -21.43 18.48
CA GLY A 228 -6.31 -21.34 19.12
C GLY A 228 -5.11 -21.55 18.20
N ALA A 229 -5.30 -21.82 16.92
CA ALA A 229 -4.21 -22.04 15.97
C ALA A 229 -3.33 -20.78 15.80
N ALA A 230 -3.93 -19.60 15.73
CA ALA A 230 -3.20 -18.34 15.64
C ALA A 230 -2.37 -18.05 16.91
N GLN A 231 -2.91 -18.38 18.07
CA GLN A 231 -2.19 -18.27 19.35
C GLN A 231 -0.98 -19.23 19.42
N ALA A 232 -1.14 -20.45 18.90
CA ALA A 232 -0.02 -21.40 18.79
C ALA A 232 1.08 -20.87 17.86
N SER A 233 0.71 -20.17 16.78
CA SER A 233 1.67 -19.54 15.88
C SER A 233 2.56 -18.52 16.59
N GLY A 234 2.00 -17.74 17.50
CA GLY A 234 2.72 -16.73 18.28
C GLY A 234 3.83 -17.32 19.17
N LYS A 235 3.78 -18.60 19.47
CA LYS A 235 4.78 -19.32 20.27
C LYS A 235 5.97 -19.83 19.43
N THR A 236 5.87 -19.83 18.11
CA THR A 236 6.99 -20.16 17.23
C THR A 236 8.04 -19.04 17.25
N PHE A 237 9.28 -19.32 16.88
CA PHE A 237 10.32 -18.30 16.79
C PHE A 237 9.92 -17.14 15.86
N GLU A 238 9.38 -17.47 14.69
CA GLU A 238 8.90 -16.48 13.74
C GLU A 238 7.73 -15.65 14.30
N GLY A 239 6.76 -16.34 14.93
CA GLY A 239 5.63 -15.67 15.57
C GLY A 239 6.04 -14.79 16.74
N ALA A 240 6.95 -15.26 17.60
CA ALA A 240 7.50 -14.46 18.70
C ALA A 240 8.23 -13.23 18.17
N MET A 241 9.00 -13.35 17.09
CA MET A 241 9.65 -12.21 16.43
C MET A 241 8.62 -11.23 15.85
N LYS A 242 7.57 -11.72 15.20
CA LYS A 242 6.45 -10.89 14.71
C LYS A 242 5.73 -10.21 15.86
N ASN A 243 5.51 -10.90 16.99
CA ASN A 243 4.90 -10.32 18.18
C ASN A 243 5.76 -9.18 18.77
N VAL A 244 7.08 -9.36 18.87
CA VAL A 244 7.98 -8.29 19.33
C VAL A 244 7.93 -7.08 18.38
N LYS A 245 8.01 -7.32 17.07
CA LYS A 245 7.83 -6.26 16.07
C LYS A 245 6.45 -5.62 16.18
N GLY A 246 5.43 -6.44 16.45
CA GLY A 246 4.06 -6.01 16.68
C GLY A 246 3.93 -5.07 17.88
N ALA A 247 4.49 -5.44 19.01
CA ALA A 247 4.47 -4.66 20.23
C ALA A 247 5.26 -3.33 20.06
N LEU A 248 6.44 -3.39 19.45
CA LEU A 248 7.23 -2.18 19.14
C LEU A 248 6.47 -1.22 18.22
N GLY A 249 5.79 -1.77 17.17
CA GLY A 249 4.97 -0.95 16.28
C GLY A 249 3.72 -0.36 16.96
N TYR A 250 3.13 -1.08 17.93
CA TYR A 250 2.02 -0.55 18.75
C TYR A 250 2.47 0.59 19.66
N LEU A 251 3.62 0.44 20.32
CA LEU A 251 4.23 1.52 21.07
C LEU A 251 4.53 2.74 20.18
N GLY A 252 5.07 2.50 18.98
CA GLY A 252 5.29 3.54 18.00
C GLY A 252 4.01 4.23 17.56
N ALA A 253 2.93 3.48 17.28
CA ALA A 253 1.65 4.03 16.90
C ALA A 253 1.03 4.89 18.01
N THR A 254 1.07 4.42 19.26
CA THR A 254 0.57 5.16 20.42
C THR A 254 1.35 6.46 20.66
N ALA A 255 2.67 6.41 20.51
CA ALA A 255 3.52 7.58 20.65
C ALA A 255 3.36 8.60 19.52
N MET A 256 3.02 8.12 18.31
CA MET A 256 2.83 8.95 17.11
C MET A 256 1.42 9.51 16.95
N ALA A 257 0.41 8.95 17.63
CA ALA A 257 -0.98 9.37 17.49
C ALA A 257 -1.20 10.90 17.74
N PRO A 258 -0.63 11.53 18.79
CA PRO A 258 -0.75 12.97 19.00
C PRO A 258 -0.09 13.79 17.88
N PHE A 259 1.03 13.31 17.35
CA PHE A 259 1.75 13.96 16.25
C PHE A 259 0.97 13.89 14.93
N LEU A 260 0.39 12.73 14.62
CA LEU A 260 -0.45 12.55 13.43
C LEU A 260 -1.71 13.42 13.50
N ASN A 261 -2.32 13.56 14.66
CA ASN A 261 -3.45 14.47 14.86
C ASN A 261 -3.07 15.94 14.62
N GLY A 262 -1.88 16.35 15.05
CA GLY A 262 -1.33 17.67 14.73
C GLY A 262 -1.09 17.88 13.24
N LEU A 263 -0.46 16.90 12.58
CA LEU A 263 -0.24 16.94 11.13
C LEU A 263 -1.57 16.97 10.34
N ARG A 264 -2.56 16.19 10.76
CA ARG A 264 -3.90 16.20 10.14
C ARG A 264 -4.51 17.60 10.16
N GLN A 265 -4.43 18.31 11.27
CA GLN A 265 -4.93 19.68 11.36
C GLN A 265 -4.19 20.62 10.41
N ILE A 266 -2.87 20.47 10.29
CA ILE A 266 -2.06 21.24 9.33
C ILE A 266 -2.48 20.93 7.90
N PHE A 267 -2.62 19.66 7.52
CA PHE A 267 -3.04 19.28 6.17
C PHE A 267 -4.45 19.75 5.84
N VAL A 268 -5.37 19.68 6.79
CA VAL A 268 -6.74 20.23 6.61
C VAL A 268 -6.68 21.75 6.41
N ALA A 269 -5.85 22.45 7.17
CA ALA A 269 -5.68 23.91 7.03
C ALA A 269 -4.97 24.31 5.72
N LEU A 270 -4.17 23.40 5.11
CA LEU A 270 -3.53 23.64 3.81
C LEU A 270 -4.48 23.46 2.62
N ASN A 271 -5.59 22.73 2.77
CA ASN A 271 -6.53 22.51 1.67
C ASN A 271 -7.04 23.81 1.00
N PRO A 272 -7.49 24.84 1.73
CA PRO A 272 -7.89 26.09 1.09
C PRO A 272 -6.72 26.81 0.41
N VAL A 273 -5.50 26.70 0.93
CA VAL A 273 -4.30 27.28 0.32
C VAL A 273 -3.99 26.57 -0.99
N ILE A 274 -4.02 25.23 -1.00
CA ILE A 274 -3.81 24.43 -2.22
C ILE A 274 -4.88 24.76 -3.26
N LYS A 275 -6.15 24.89 -2.83
CA LYS A 275 -7.23 25.29 -3.72
C LYS A 275 -6.98 26.68 -4.32
N SER A 276 -6.61 27.65 -3.50
CA SER A 276 -6.28 29.00 -3.95
C SER A 276 -5.13 29.02 -4.95
N VAL A 277 -4.05 28.28 -4.69
CA VAL A 277 -2.92 28.13 -5.62
C VAL A 277 -3.38 27.46 -6.91
N THR A 278 -4.16 26.37 -6.82
CA THR A 278 -4.70 25.67 -7.99
C THR A 278 -5.56 26.59 -8.84
N ASP A 279 -6.44 27.38 -8.22
CA ASP A 279 -7.32 28.30 -8.93
C ASP A 279 -6.53 29.47 -9.56
N SER A 280 -5.45 29.91 -8.93
CA SER A 280 -4.53 30.92 -9.47
C SER A 280 -3.70 30.41 -10.65
N VAL A 281 -3.39 29.14 -10.69
CA VAL A 281 -2.57 28.53 -11.75
C VAL A 281 -3.39 28.05 -12.95
N LYS A 282 -4.69 27.74 -12.75
CA LYS A 282 -5.61 27.34 -13.84
C LYS A 282 -5.57 28.26 -15.08
N PRO A 283 -5.65 29.62 -14.96
CA PRO A 283 -5.62 30.47 -16.12
C PRO A 283 -4.28 30.43 -16.87
N MET A 284 -3.19 30.16 -16.16
CA MET A 284 -1.87 30.00 -16.78
C MET A 284 -1.84 28.72 -17.63
N PHE A 285 -2.35 27.60 -17.15
CA PHE A 285 -2.46 26.37 -17.94
C PHE A 285 -3.43 26.49 -19.10
N ALA A 286 -4.54 27.22 -18.92
CA ALA A 286 -5.46 27.50 -20.02
C ALA A 286 -4.81 28.37 -21.11
N ALA A 287 -3.96 29.32 -20.73
CA ALA A 287 -3.19 30.12 -21.69
C ALA A 287 -2.16 29.28 -22.46
N VAL A 288 -1.48 28.34 -21.78
CA VAL A 288 -0.56 27.38 -22.41
C VAL A 288 -1.30 26.47 -23.37
N ASP A 289 -2.44 25.91 -22.94
CA ASP A 289 -3.29 25.06 -23.80
C ASP A 289 -3.78 25.80 -25.04
N ALA A 290 -4.26 27.04 -24.89
CA ALA A 290 -4.65 27.90 -26.00
C ALA A 290 -3.46 28.21 -26.94
N GLY A 291 -2.26 28.35 -26.39
CA GLY A 291 -1.03 28.52 -27.17
C GLY A 291 -0.72 27.27 -28.00
N ILE A 292 -0.78 26.09 -27.38
CA ILE A 292 -0.57 24.81 -28.07
C ILE A 292 -1.63 24.60 -29.15
N GLN A 293 -2.89 24.87 -28.86
CA GLN A 293 -3.97 24.70 -29.85
C GLN A 293 -3.83 25.66 -31.05
N ARG A 294 -3.33 26.86 -30.83
CA ARG A 294 -3.03 27.79 -31.94
C ARG A 294 -1.86 27.30 -32.82
N MET A 295 -0.86 26.65 -32.25
CA MET A 295 0.29 26.13 -32.97
C MET A 295 0.00 24.79 -33.66
N MET A 296 -0.96 24.00 -33.12
CA MET A 296 -1.25 22.65 -33.61
C MET A 296 -1.61 22.58 -35.10
N PRO A 297 -2.45 23.48 -35.66
CA PRO A 297 -2.77 23.47 -37.10
C PRO A 297 -1.51 23.69 -37.97
N SER A 298 -0.60 24.57 -37.56
CA SER A 298 0.64 24.82 -38.27
C SER A 298 1.59 23.63 -38.25
N ILE A 299 1.67 22.96 -37.10
CA ILE A 299 2.47 21.75 -36.92
C ILE A 299 1.89 20.61 -37.77
N LEU A 300 0.57 20.41 -37.74
CA LEU A 300 -0.09 19.39 -38.56
C LEU A 300 0.05 19.67 -40.05
N ALA A 301 -0.08 20.94 -40.45
CA ALA A 301 0.13 21.34 -41.85
C ALA A 301 1.57 21.08 -42.29
N TRP A 302 2.56 21.30 -41.43
CA TRP A 302 3.95 20.99 -41.71
C TRP A 302 4.19 19.47 -41.82
N ILE A 303 3.67 18.67 -40.86
CA ILE A 303 3.74 17.21 -40.89
C ILE A 303 3.11 16.65 -42.16
N ASN A 304 1.93 17.14 -42.54
CA ASN A 304 1.22 16.71 -43.76
C ASN A 304 1.97 17.07 -45.06
N ARG A 305 2.83 18.09 -45.04
CA ARG A 305 3.70 18.44 -46.19
C ARG A 305 4.97 17.60 -46.27
N MET A 306 5.40 16.97 -45.18
CA MET A 306 6.63 16.16 -45.12
C MET A 306 6.69 15.04 -46.18
N PRO A 307 5.63 14.23 -46.38
CA PRO A 307 5.69 13.19 -47.41
C PRO A 307 5.93 13.72 -48.79
N ALA A 308 5.29 14.84 -49.19
CA ALA A 308 5.47 15.46 -50.48
C ALA A 308 6.89 16.06 -50.64
N MET A 309 7.46 16.59 -49.55
CA MET A 309 8.82 17.12 -49.53
C MET A 309 9.85 16.01 -49.68
N ILE A 310 9.66 14.90 -48.98
CA ILE A 310 10.49 13.67 -49.07
C ILE A 310 10.42 13.09 -50.49
N THR A 311 9.23 13.02 -51.08
CA THR A 311 9.07 12.55 -52.45
C THR A 311 9.78 13.40 -53.47
N ARG A 312 9.67 14.75 -53.34
CA ARG A 312 10.42 15.71 -54.21
C ARG A 312 11.94 15.57 -54.04
N MET A 313 12.42 15.44 -52.81
CA MET A 313 13.84 15.24 -52.50
C MET A 313 14.37 13.94 -53.13
N ASN A 314 13.62 12.85 -52.97
CA ASN A 314 13.96 11.55 -53.58
C ASN A 314 13.96 11.64 -55.14
N ALA A 315 13.01 12.33 -55.73
CA ALA A 315 12.98 12.55 -57.19
C ALA A 315 14.19 13.35 -57.66
N GLN A 316 14.55 14.42 -56.96
CA GLN A 316 15.74 15.21 -57.26
C GLN A 316 17.04 14.42 -57.09
N MET A 317 17.12 13.58 -56.04
CA MET A 317 18.29 12.69 -55.88
C MET A 317 18.39 11.66 -57.00
N ARG A 318 17.26 11.04 -57.39
CA ARG A 318 17.26 10.10 -58.54
C ARG A 318 17.68 10.81 -59.83
N ALA A 319 17.18 12.01 -60.13
CA ALA A 319 17.58 12.76 -61.28
C ALA A 319 19.08 13.09 -61.31
N LYS A 320 19.65 13.49 -60.13
CA LYS A 320 21.08 13.71 -60.01
C LYS A 320 21.92 12.45 -60.21
N VAL A 321 21.46 11.29 -59.65
CA VAL A 321 22.12 10.01 -59.86
C VAL A 321 22.13 9.61 -61.34
N GLU A 322 21.00 9.80 -62.06
CA GLU A 322 20.95 9.54 -63.48
C GLU A 322 21.85 10.49 -64.32
N GLN A 323 21.91 11.77 -63.92
CA GLN A 323 22.90 12.70 -64.55
C GLN A 323 24.34 12.21 -64.32
N LEU A 324 24.67 11.77 -63.10
CA LEU A 324 26.00 11.24 -62.81
C LEU A 324 26.29 9.96 -63.63
N LYS A 325 25.31 9.05 -63.72
CA LYS A 325 25.43 7.84 -64.57
C LYS A 325 25.69 8.23 -66.03
N GLY A 326 24.96 9.24 -66.55
CA GLY A 326 25.18 9.76 -67.91
C GLY A 326 26.56 10.39 -68.13
N ILE A 327 27.12 11.05 -67.11
CA ILE A 327 28.49 11.57 -67.14
C ILE A 327 29.51 10.44 -67.12
N PHE A 328 29.33 9.44 -66.24
CA PHE A 328 30.21 8.25 -66.19
C PHE A 328 30.16 7.42 -67.48
N ALA A 329 28.99 7.29 -68.11
CA ALA A 329 28.86 6.59 -69.38
C ALA A 329 29.59 7.32 -70.55
N ARG A 330 29.70 8.66 -70.51
CA ARG A 330 30.45 9.49 -71.51
C ARG A 330 31.96 9.50 -71.25
N MET A 331 32.40 9.27 -70.04
CA MET A 331 33.80 9.17 -69.67
C MET A 331 34.39 7.79 -69.95
N HIS A 332 34.36 7.30 -71.16
CA HIS A 332 34.92 6.01 -71.60
C HIS A 332 36.15 5.59 -70.76
N LEU A 333 35.89 5.22 -69.49
CA LEU A 333 36.88 4.58 -68.66
C LEU A 333 36.92 3.11 -69.06
N PRO A 334 38.01 2.60 -69.58
CA PRO A 334 38.13 1.17 -69.83
C PRO A 334 37.96 0.46 -68.53
N CYS A 335 37.00 -0.46 -68.50
CA CYS A 335 36.77 -1.34 -67.35
C CYS A 335 38.00 -2.17 -67.13
N LEU A 336 38.85 -1.82 -66.18
CA LEU A 336 39.85 -2.70 -65.63
C LEU A 336 39.13 -3.78 -64.84
N LEU A 337 38.64 -4.80 -65.56
CA LEU A 337 38.33 -6.10 -64.98
C LEU A 337 39.65 -6.68 -64.49
N TYR A 338 40.01 -6.40 -63.24
CA TYR A 338 41.03 -7.14 -62.55
C TYR A 338 40.39 -8.45 -62.12
N THR A 339 40.50 -9.47 -62.97
CA THR A 339 40.28 -10.85 -62.61
C THR A 339 41.40 -11.26 -61.69
N SER A 340 41.13 -11.40 -60.40
CA SER A 340 42.04 -12.09 -59.48
C SER A 340 41.89 -13.60 -59.72
N ASP A 341 42.63 -14.09 -60.68
CA ASP A 341 43.01 -15.49 -60.77
C ASP A 341 44.38 -15.62 -60.10
N ALA A 342 44.39 -15.91 -58.83
CA ALA A 342 45.55 -16.38 -58.11
C ALA A 342 45.10 -16.90 -56.71
N ALA A 343 44.53 -18.07 -56.70
CA ALA A 343 44.55 -18.93 -55.53
C ALA A 343 44.30 -20.40 -55.97
N ASP A 344 45.33 -20.97 -56.58
CA ASP A 344 45.58 -22.39 -56.58
C ASP A 344 47.07 -22.60 -56.84
N GLU A 345 47.83 -22.68 -55.74
CA GLU A 345 49.00 -23.57 -55.51
C GLU A 345 49.31 -23.52 -53.99
#